data_3036e84e458a0fd8a1ec3a81e408cded
#
_entry.id   3036e84e458a0fd8a1ec3a81e408cded
#
_cell.length_a   1.000
_cell.length_b   1.000
_cell.length_c   1.000
_cell.angle_alpha   90.00
_cell.angle_beta   90.00
_cell.angle_gamma   90.00
#
_symmetry.space_group_name_H-M   'P 1'
#
loop_
_entity.id
_entity.type
_entity.pdbx_description
1 polymer ?
#
loop_
_entity_poly.entity_id
_entity_poly.type
_entity_poly.pdbx_seq_one_letter_code
_entity_poly.pdbx_strand_id
1 'polypeptide(L)'
;MDIPGILDFLKVLAANNNREWFQEHKAEYLSVQADFEELLAGVIARLSPWDESVAHVLPRDCTYRIYRDVRFSSDKSPYKTHIGGYINARGKKSNHCGYYLHLEPGNCMLAGGSWCMPADMLRAVRQSVCDRIDEYRAIVEDLAFKQYFPVVGESHLKTVPKGFPKDFPYPQYIRCKDFTVACRVEDEFFSRPDFMERIIDVFRQLKRFADFTNETIDEFE
;
A
#
# COMPACT_ATOMS: atom_id res chain seq x y z
N MET A 1 15.86 15.08 -1.93
CA MET A 1 15.11 14.00 -1.26
C MET A 1 15.91 13.48 -0.08
N ASP A 2 15.43 13.73 1.13
CA ASP A 2 16.05 13.35 2.42
C ASP A 2 15.08 12.44 3.22
N ILE A 3 15.17 11.11 2.99
CA ILE A 3 14.27 10.17 3.66
C ILE A 3 14.58 10.02 5.15
N PRO A 4 15.85 9.95 5.61
CA PRO A 4 16.15 10.02 7.03
C PRO A 4 15.55 11.26 7.71
N GLY A 5 15.65 12.43 7.09
CA GLY A 5 15.03 13.67 7.59
C GLY A 5 13.51 13.59 7.69
N ILE A 6 12.83 12.90 6.76
CA ILE A 6 11.38 12.61 6.89
C ILE A 6 11.10 11.79 8.15
N LEU A 7 11.84 10.72 8.39
CA LEU A 7 11.65 9.83 9.54
C LEU A 7 11.94 10.57 10.86
N ASP A 8 13.01 11.38 10.91
CA ASP A 8 13.35 12.18 12.09
C ASP A 8 12.25 13.20 12.41
N PHE A 9 11.72 13.91 11.41
CA PHE A 9 10.58 14.82 11.60
C PHE A 9 9.35 14.08 12.16
N LEU A 10 8.99 12.92 11.59
CA LEU A 10 7.85 12.12 12.05
C LEU A 10 8.02 11.62 13.49
N LYS A 11 9.25 11.26 13.88
CA LYS A 11 9.58 10.86 15.25
C LYS A 11 9.39 12.03 16.25
N VAL A 12 9.85 13.23 15.88
CA VAL A 12 9.68 14.42 16.72
C VAL A 12 8.20 14.84 16.77
N LEU A 13 7.48 14.77 15.64
CA LEU A 13 6.03 15.01 15.59
C LEU A 13 5.26 14.03 16.50
N ALA A 14 5.62 12.77 16.53
CA ALA A 14 4.98 11.77 17.40
C ALA A 14 5.11 12.13 18.88
N ALA A 15 6.26 12.67 19.29
CA ALA A 15 6.51 13.12 20.66
C ALA A 15 5.81 14.45 21.01
N ASN A 16 5.46 15.28 20.01
CA ASN A 16 4.90 16.61 20.17
C ASN A 16 3.59 16.80 19.39
N ASN A 17 2.72 15.80 19.37
CA ASN A 17 1.56 15.74 18.49
C ASN A 17 0.42 16.66 18.94
N ASN A 18 0.62 17.97 18.80
CA ASN A 18 -0.35 19.03 19.08
C ASN A 18 -0.31 20.13 18.01
N ARG A 19 -1.33 21.01 18.01
CA ARG A 19 -1.49 22.01 16.97
C ARG A 19 -0.47 23.14 17.06
N GLU A 20 -0.07 23.55 18.26
CA GLU A 20 0.87 24.66 18.49
C GLU A 20 2.24 24.28 17.93
N TRP A 21 2.78 23.14 18.35
CA TRP A 21 4.04 22.62 17.85
C TRP A 21 4.03 22.48 16.31
N PHE A 22 2.97 21.91 15.74
CA PHE A 22 2.89 21.72 14.30
C PHE A 22 2.87 23.04 13.53
N GLN A 23 2.23 24.09 14.05
CA GLN A 23 2.24 25.39 13.40
C GLN A 23 3.64 26.02 13.41
N GLU A 24 4.39 25.88 14.51
CA GLU A 24 5.77 26.35 14.62
C GLU A 24 6.71 25.59 13.64
N HIS A 25 6.47 24.29 13.39
CA HIS A 25 7.27 23.44 12.51
C HIS A 25 6.64 23.21 11.13
N LYS A 26 5.69 24.05 10.73
CA LYS A 26 5.00 23.89 9.45
C LYS A 26 5.92 23.99 8.25
N ALA A 27 6.96 24.81 8.29
CA ALA A 27 7.93 24.93 7.22
C ALA A 27 8.72 23.63 7.03
N GLU A 28 9.10 22.96 8.13
CA GLU A 28 9.77 21.65 8.10
C GLU A 28 8.85 20.58 7.51
N TYR A 29 7.57 20.57 7.91
CA TYR A 29 6.58 19.66 7.33
C TYR A 29 6.43 19.85 5.81
N LEU A 30 6.45 21.08 5.31
CA LEU A 30 6.37 21.33 3.86
C LEU A 30 7.61 20.80 3.13
N SER A 31 8.81 20.88 3.74
CA SER A 31 10.02 20.25 3.20
C SER A 31 9.90 18.73 3.18
N VAL A 32 9.43 18.13 4.27
CA VAL A 32 9.16 16.67 4.36
C VAL A 32 8.18 16.22 3.28
N GLN A 33 7.11 16.98 3.04
CA GLN A 33 6.16 16.69 1.98
C GLN A 33 6.80 16.75 0.60
N ALA A 34 7.63 17.76 0.32
CA ALA A 34 8.32 17.91 -0.95
C ALA A 34 9.30 16.75 -1.19
N ASP A 35 10.08 16.36 -0.18
CA ASP A 35 10.99 15.22 -0.25
C ASP A 35 10.25 13.89 -0.50
N PHE A 36 9.08 13.71 0.14
CA PHE A 36 8.25 12.53 -0.09
C PHE A 36 7.64 12.51 -1.49
N GLU A 37 7.20 13.64 -2.01
CA GLU A 37 6.71 13.76 -3.40
C GLU A 37 7.83 13.51 -4.41
N GLU A 38 9.07 13.94 -4.13
CA GLU A 38 10.25 13.62 -4.95
C GLU A 38 10.53 12.10 -4.95
N LEU A 39 10.41 11.44 -3.80
CA LEU A 39 10.52 9.98 -3.69
C LEU A 39 9.47 9.29 -4.58
N LEU A 40 8.20 9.69 -4.47
CA LEU A 40 7.12 9.15 -5.29
C LEU A 40 7.36 9.38 -6.79
N ALA A 41 7.85 10.56 -7.18
CA ALA A 41 8.22 10.85 -8.55
C ALA A 41 9.29 9.89 -9.07
N GLY A 42 10.34 9.65 -8.27
CA GLY A 42 11.40 8.70 -8.59
C GLY A 42 10.90 7.26 -8.73
N VAL A 43 9.95 6.85 -7.88
CA VAL A 43 9.31 5.53 -7.95
C VAL A 43 8.44 5.41 -9.21
N ILE A 44 7.56 6.38 -9.47
CA ILE A 44 6.69 6.40 -10.67
C ILE A 44 7.53 6.32 -11.95
N ALA A 45 8.57 7.13 -12.07
CA ALA A 45 9.44 7.14 -13.25
C ALA A 45 10.09 5.77 -13.52
N ARG A 46 10.44 5.01 -12.48
CA ARG A 46 11.07 3.69 -12.60
C ARG A 46 10.06 2.55 -12.76
N LEU A 47 8.83 2.72 -12.28
CA LEU A 47 7.74 1.77 -12.48
C LEU A 47 7.16 1.87 -13.89
N SER A 48 7.04 3.06 -14.46
CA SER A 48 6.38 3.33 -15.75
C SER A 48 6.84 2.43 -16.91
N PRO A 49 8.12 2.02 -17.05
CA PRO A 49 8.53 1.07 -18.07
C PRO A 49 7.95 -0.36 -17.89
N TRP A 50 7.48 -0.69 -16.68
CA TRP A 50 6.92 -2.00 -16.31
C TRP A 50 5.40 -1.97 -16.15
N ASP A 51 4.89 -0.81 -15.77
CA ASP A 51 3.47 -0.55 -15.62
C ASP A 51 3.15 0.82 -16.22
N GLU A 52 2.86 0.83 -17.52
CA GLU A 52 2.54 2.06 -18.26
C GLU A 52 1.31 2.77 -17.68
N SER A 53 0.42 2.03 -17.02
CA SER A 53 -0.81 2.58 -16.43
C SER A 53 -0.55 3.68 -15.40
N VAL A 54 0.61 3.68 -14.74
CA VAL A 54 0.96 4.70 -13.73
C VAL A 54 1.78 5.86 -14.27
N ALA A 55 2.16 5.86 -15.55
CA ALA A 55 3.05 6.88 -16.13
C ALA A 55 2.50 8.32 -16.06
N HIS A 56 1.19 8.47 -16.06
CA HIS A 56 0.49 9.76 -15.99
C HIS A 56 0.21 10.24 -14.55
N VAL A 57 0.50 9.42 -13.54
CA VAL A 57 0.15 9.72 -12.14
C VAL A 57 1.07 10.80 -11.59
N LEU A 58 0.49 11.81 -10.97
CA LEU A 58 1.24 12.90 -10.35
C LEU A 58 1.54 12.58 -8.88
N PRO A 59 2.79 12.75 -8.41
CA PRO A 59 3.19 12.45 -7.02
C PRO A 59 2.29 13.11 -5.96
N ARG A 60 1.92 14.37 -6.15
CA ARG A 60 1.03 15.12 -5.23
C ARG A 60 -0.37 14.48 -5.08
N ASP A 61 -0.85 13.79 -6.13
CA ASP A 61 -2.16 13.14 -6.11
C ASP A 61 -2.12 11.79 -5.38
N CYS A 62 -0.91 11.24 -5.18
CA CYS A 62 -0.69 9.99 -4.44
C CYS A 62 -0.70 10.18 -2.92
N THR A 63 -0.31 11.36 -2.42
CA THR A 63 -0.10 11.60 -1.00
C THR A 63 -1.40 11.70 -0.21
N TYR A 64 -1.37 11.26 1.05
CA TYR A 64 -2.46 11.44 2.00
C TYR A 64 -2.16 12.62 2.94
N ARG A 65 -3.22 13.34 3.34
CA ARG A 65 -3.10 14.42 4.32
C ARG A 65 -2.56 13.92 5.66
N ILE A 66 -1.77 14.76 6.32
CA ILE A 66 -1.21 14.47 7.65
C ILE A 66 -2.27 14.48 8.76
N TYR A 67 -3.37 15.19 8.56
CA TYR A 67 -4.43 15.32 9.57
C TYR A 67 -5.18 14.01 9.79
N ARG A 68 -5.41 13.66 11.07
CA ARG A 68 -6.23 12.53 11.47
C ARG A 68 -7.72 12.91 11.54
N ASP A 69 -8.58 11.94 11.27
CA ASP A 69 -10.00 12.03 11.66
C ASP A 69 -10.15 11.40 13.05
N VAL A 70 -10.26 12.26 14.05
CA VAL A 70 -10.30 11.85 15.47
C VAL A 70 -11.71 11.77 16.05
N ARG A 71 -12.77 11.90 15.22
CA ARG A 71 -14.16 11.95 15.71
C ARG A 71 -14.52 10.73 16.52
N PHE A 72 -14.14 9.55 16.06
CA PHE A 72 -14.45 8.25 16.66
C PHE A 72 -13.24 7.56 17.31
N SER A 73 -12.09 8.22 17.38
CA SER A 73 -10.86 7.69 17.99
C SER A 73 -10.81 8.05 19.48
N SER A 74 -10.32 7.12 20.32
CA SER A 74 -9.94 7.40 21.70
C SER A 74 -8.69 8.30 21.78
N ASP A 75 -7.75 8.09 20.88
CA ASP A 75 -6.59 8.96 20.71
C ASP A 75 -6.99 10.21 19.92
N LYS A 76 -6.84 11.39 20.55
CA LYS A 76 -7.20 12.69 19.99
C LYS A 76 -6.02 13.44 19.37
N SER A 77 -4.86 12.81 19.22
CA SER A 77 -3.72 13.39 18.51
C SER A 77 -4.12 13.85 17.12
N PRO A 78 -3.89 15.13 16.74
CA PRO A 78 -4.45 15.72 15.53
C PRO A 78 -3.74 15.27 14.25
N TYR A 79 -2.52 14.74 14.34
CA TYR A 79 -1.70 14.39 13.19
C TYR A 79 -1.36 12.91 13.16
N LYS A 80 -1.13 12.38 11.96
CA LYS A 80 -0.56 11.04 11.75
C LYS A 80 0.92 11.07 12.09
N THR A 81 1.43 9.96 12.59
CA THR A 81 2.87 9.73 12.87
C THR A 81 3.60 9.11 11.68
N HIS A 82 2.93 9.09 10.53
CA HIS A 82 3.44 8.54 9.28
C HIS A 82 3.07 9.43 8.08
N ILE A 83 3.81 9.27 7.01
CA ILE A 83 3.44 9.77 5.69
C ILE A 83 3.29 8.59 4.74
N GLY A 84 2.24 8.61 3.90
CA GLY A 84 1.96 7.53 2.97
C GLY A 84 1.54 8.05 1.61
N GLY A 85 1.88 7.29 0.57
CA GLY A 85 1.50 7.59 -0.80
C GLY A 85 1.02 6.33 -1.52
N TYR A 86 -0.07 6.47 -2.28
CA TYR A 86 -0.67 5.40 -3.07
C TYR A 86 -0.63 5.74 -4.54
N ILE A 87 0.25 5.05 -5.26
CA ILE A 87 0.41 5.19 -6.70
C ILE A 87 -0.62 4.26 -7.35
N ASN A 88 -1.64 4.84 -7.97
CA ASN A 88 -2.73 4.11 -8.60
C ASN A 88 -3.17 4.84 -9.87
N ALA A 89 -3.29 4.11 -10.98
CA ALA A 89 -3.66 4.64 -12.29
C ALA A 89 -5.00 5.38 -12.31
N ARG A 90 -5.95 4.98 -11.47
CA ARG A 90 -7.28 5.59 -11.33
C ARG A 90 -7.41 6.49 -10.09
N GLY A 91 -6.26 6.82 -9.47
CA GLY A 91 -6.17 7.67 -8.30
C GLY A 91 -6.42 6.96 -6.97
N LYS A 92 -6.02 7.60 -5.88
CA LYS A 92 -5.98 6.99 -4.53
C LYS A 92 -7.34 6.65 -3.89
N LYS A 93 -8.44 6.97 -4.55
CA LYS A 93 -9.80 6.61 -4.10
C LYS A 93 -10.39 5.42 -4.84
N SER A 94 -9.76 4.99 -5.92
CA SER A 94 -10.18 3.81 -6.67
C SER A 94 -9.97 2.55 -5.84
N ASN A 95 -10.78 1.52 -6.11
CA ASN A 95 -10.62 0.19 -5.54
C ASN A 95 -9.56 -0.65 -6.26
N HIS A 96 -9.02 -0.17 -7.39
CA HIS A 96 -7.94 -0.86 -8.09
C HIS A 96 -6.72 -1.05 -7.20
N CYS A 97 -6.07 -2.18 -7.37
CA CYS A 97 -4.77 -2.42 -6.78
C CYS A 97 -3.73 -1.43 -7.31
N GLY A 98 -2.91 -0.91 -6.43
CA GLY A 98 -1.82 0.00 -6.73
C GLY A 98 -0.64 -0.26 -5.81
N TYR A 99 0.33 0.67 -5.81
CA TYR A 99 1.57 0.59 -5.06
C TYR A 99 1.53 1.57 -3.89
N TYR A 100 1.76 1.08 -2.68
CA TYR A 100 1.71 1.91 -1.48
C TYR A 100 3.06 1.98 -0.79
N LEU A 101 3.50 3.20 -0.53
CA LEU A 101 4.72 3.48 0.21
C LEU A 101 4.36 4.15 1.53
N HIS A 102 4.87 3.60 2.63
CA HIS A 102 4.61 4.07 3.98
C HIS A 102 5.91 4.32 4.72
N LEU A 103 6.08 5.55 5.19
CA LEU A 103 7.18 5.94 6.06
C LEU A 103 6.64 6.27 7.44
N GLU A 104 6.99 5.46 8.40
CA GLU A 104 6.72 5.62 9.83
C GLU A 104 7.91 5.11 10.60
N PRO A 105 8.51 5.88 11.53
CA PRO A 105 9.68 5.43 12.27
C PRO A 105 9.47 4.07 12.95
N GLY A 106 10.31 3.10 12.62
CA GLY A 106 10.23 1.73 13.11
C GLY A 106 9.08 0.87 12.52
N ASN A 107 8.35 1.38 11.53
CA ASN A 107 7.23 0.68 10.90
C ASN A 107 7.08 1.02 9.41
N CYS A 108 8.17 1.18 8.69
CA CYS A 108 8.14 1.43 7.26
C CYS A 108 7.66 0.22 6.48
N MET A 109 6.94 0.43 5.36
CA MET A 109 6.51 -0.68 4.51
C MET A 109 6.35 -0.27 3.04
N LEU A 110 6.56 -1.26 2.18
CA LEU A 110 6.21 -1.27 0.77
C LEU A 110 5.03 -2.24 0.61
N ALA A 111 3.90 -1.75 0.16
CA ALA A 111 2.68 -2.54 0.12
C ALA A 111 1.92 -2.31 -1.20
N GLY A 112 0.87 -3.06 -1.40
CA GLY A 112 -0.01 -2.85 -2.54
C GLY A 112 -1.27 -3.70 -2.44
N GLY A 113 -2.09 -3.62 -3.48
CA GLY A 113 -3.37 -4.30 -3.51
C GLY A 113 -4.56 -3.37 -3.30
N SER A 114 -5.71 -3.93 -2.99
CA SER A 114 -6.95 -3.19 -2.73
C SER A 114 -7.43 -3.45 -1.29
N TRP A 115 -7.52 -2.40 -0.50
CA TRP A 115 -7.80 -2.53 0.95
C TRP A 115 -9.27 -2.41 1.23
N CYS A 116 -10.05 -1.62 0.95
CA CYS A 116 -11.45 -1.45 1.38
C CYS A 116 -12.44 -1.71 0.24
N MET A 117 -12.39 -2.90 -0.35
CA MET A 117 -13.33 -3.25 -1.40
C MET A 117 -14.79 -3.27 -0.90
N PRO A 118 -15.76 -2.79 -1.68
CA PRO A 118 -17.17 -3.10 -1.47
C PRO A 118 -17.42 -4.61 -1.42
N ALA A 119 -18.45 -5.03 -0.69
CA ALA A 119 -18.69 -6.45 -0.40
C ALA A 119 -18.97 -7.30 -1.66
N ASP A 120 -19.64 -6.73 -2.64
CA ASP A 120 -19.93 -7.34 -3.93
C ASP A 120 -18.65 -7.52 -4.77
N MET A 121 -17.82 -6.49 -4.85
CA MET A 121 -16.51 -6.52 -5.50
C MET A 121 -15.58 -7.53 -4.83
N LEU A 122 -15.48 -7.53 -3.49
CA LEU A 122 -14.70 -8.51 -2.75
C LEU A 122 -15.19 -9.95 -3.02
N ARG A 123 -16.49 -10.14 -3.15
CA ARG A 123 -17.08 -11.43 -3.52
C ARG A 123 -16.68 -11.84 -4.94
N ALA A 124 -16.71 -10.92 -5.91
CA ALA A 124 -16.32 -11.19 -7.28
C ALA A 124 -14.83 -11.55 -7.39
N VAL A 125 -13.93 -10.82 -6.70
CA VAL A 125 -12.51 -11.17 -6.66
C VAL A 125 -12.28 -12.55 -6.06
N ARG A 126 -12.99 -12.92 -4.99
CA ARG A 126 -12.94 -14.29 -4.45
C ARG A 126 -13.43 -15.34 -5.43
N GLN A 127 -14.47 -15.01 -6.24
CA GLN A 127 -14.96 -15.91 -7.28
C GLN A 127 -13.90 -16.10 -8.36
N SER A 128 -13.26 -15.01 -8.83
CA SER A 128 -12.13 -15.10 -9.78
C SER A 128 -10.99 -15.96 -9.24
N VAL A 129 -10.68 -15.87 -7.94
CA VAL A 129 -9.69 -16.75 -7.30
C VAL A 129 -10.13 -18.23 -7.35
N CYS A 130 -11.42 -18.53 -7.16
CA CYS A 130 -11.92 -19.91 -7.29
C CYS A 130 -11.85 -20.41 -8.72
N ASP A 131 -12.27 -19.60 -9.68
CA ASP A 131 -12.40 -19.97 -11.09
C ASP A 131 -11.04 -20.09 -11.77
N ARG A 132 -10.06 -19.29 -11.34
CA ARG A 132 -8.70 -19.22 -11.89
C ARG A 132 -7.65 -19.59 -10.84
N ILE A 133 -7.93 -20.63 -10.04
CA ILE A 133 -7.12 -20.96 -8.85
C ILE A 133 -5.67 -21.28 -9.19
N ASP A 134 -5.42 -21.99 -10.29
CA ASP A 134 -4.05 -22.36 -10.68
C ASP A 134 -3.23 -21.13 -11.08
N GLU A 135 -3.84 -20.16 -11.75
CA GLU A 135 -3.20 -18.90 -12.10
C GLU A 135 -2.93 -18.06 -10.83
N TYR A 136 -3.93 -17.92 -9.97
CA TYR A 136 -3.75 -17.20 -8.70
C TYR A 136 -2.63 -17.80 -7.85
N ARG A 137 -2.59 -19.14 -7.74
CA ARG A 137 -1.52 -19.84 -7.04
C ARG A 137 -0.16 -19.63 -7.68
N ALA A 138 -0.07 -19.66 -9.01
CA ALA A 138 1.17 -19.39 -9.74
C ALA A 138 1.72 -17.97 -9.48
N ILE A 139 0.87 -17.04 -9.02
CA ILE A 139 1.27 -15.69 -8.59
C ILE A 139 1.70 -15.72 -7.12
N VAL A 140 0.78 -16.10 -6.22
CA VAL A 140 1.00 -15.91 -4.77
C VAL A 140 1.88 -16.99 -4.14
N GLU A 141 2.12 -18.11 -4.82
CA GLU A 141 3.03 -19.16 -4.40
C GLU A 141 4.43 -19.06 -5.05
N ASP A 142 4.61 -18.13 -6.00
CA ASP A 142 5.91 -17.82 -6.59
C ASP A 142 6.93 -17.44 -5.52
N LEU A 143 8.15 -17.98 -5.60
CA LEU A 143 9.18 -17.74 -4.57
C LEU A 143 9.61 -16.29 -4.50
N ALA A 144 9.70 -15.59 -5.63
CA ALA A 144 10.07 -14.18 -5.67
C ALA A 144 8.95 -13.30 -5.07
N PHE A 145 7.68 -13.64 -5.32
CA PHE A 145 6.55 -12.98 -4.68
C PHE A 145 6.55 -13.21 -3.17
N LYS A 146 6.64 -14.47 -2.73
CA LYS A 146 6.61 -14.85 -1.30
C LYS A 146 7.77 -14.27 -0.50
N GLN A 147 8.91 -14.04 -1.12
CA GLN A 147 10.05 -13.42 -0.47
C GLN A 147 9.70 -12.06 0.12
N TYR A 148 8.86 -11.29 -0.58
CA TYR A 148 8.43 -9.95 -0.15
C TYR A 148 7.03 -9.96 0.48
N PHE A 149 6.15 -10.83 0.00
CA PHE A 149 4.73 -10.85 0.36
C PHE A 149 4.30 -12.25 0.82
N PRO A 150 4.69 -12.65 2.03
CA PRO A 150 4.40 -14.02 2.52
C PRO A 150 2.91 -14.27 2.80
N VAL A 151 2.12 -13.20 2.96
CA VAL A 151 0.70 -13.27 3.30
C VAL A 151 -0.10 -12.31 2.43
N VAL A 152 -1.22 -12.78 1.90
CA VAL A 152 -2.23 -11.95 1.22
C VAL A 152 -3.38 -11.67 2.17
N GLY A 153 -3.77 -10.40 2.28
CA GLY A 153 -4.82 -9.91 3.15
C GLY A 153 -4.33 -9.60 4.57
N GLU A 154 -4.70 -8.42 5.05
CA GLU A 154 -4.37 -7.98 6.42
C GLU A 154 -5.15 -8.80 7.47
N SER A 155 -6.37 -9.21 7.14
CA SER A 155 -7.20 -10.02 8.02
C SER A 155 -8.00 -11.09 7.27
N HIS A 156 -8.38 -12.16 8.01
CA HIS A 156 -9.01 -13.32 7.44
C HIS A 156 -10.28 -13.72 8.19
N LEU A 157 -11.23 -14.31 7.47
CA LEU A 157 -12.38 -14.99 8.06
C LEU A 157 -11.92 -16.31 8.70
N LYS A 158 -12.59 -16.72 9.77
CA LYS A 158 -12.35 -18.03 10.43
C LYS A 158 -12.79 -19.21 9.56
N THR A 159 -13.84 -19.01 8.75
CA THR A 159 -14.45 -20.03 7.90
C THR A 159 -14.56 -19.54 6.46
N VAL A 160 -14.82 -20.46 5.53
CA VAL A 160 -15.13 -20.13 4.14
C VAL A 160 -16.32 -19.18 4.08
N PRO A 161 -16.26 -18.10 3.26
CA PRO A 161 -17.36 -17.14 3.14
C PRO A 161 -18.64 -17.80 2.63
N LYS A 162 -19.80 -17.27 3.06
CA LYS A 162 -21.10 -17.74 2.58
C LYS A 162 -21.21 -17.61 1.07
N GLY A 163 -21.68 -18.68 0.40
CA GLY A 163 -21.87 -18.75 -1.04
C GLY A 163 -20.68 -19.33 -1.81
N PHE A 164 -19.64 -19.76 -1.10
CA PHE A 164 -18.51 -20.50 -1.67
C PHE A 164 -18.52 -21.97 -1.21
N PRO A 165 -17.97 -22.92 -2.01
CA PRO A 165 -17.89 -24.33 -1.65
C PRO A 165 -17.11 -24.51 -0.34
N LYS A 166 -17.68 -25.23 0.63
CA LYS A 166 -17.02 -25.47 1.92
C LYS A 166 -15.81 -26.39 1.79
N ASP A 167 -15.80 -27.21 0.77
CA ASP A 167 -14.76 -28.17 0.40
C ASP A 167 -13.78 -27.63 -0.63
N PHE A 168 -13.81 -26.29 -0.90
CA PHE A 168 -12.82 -25.65 -1.76
C PHE A 168 -11.39 -25.98 -1.27
N PRO A 169 -10.51 -26.52 -2.12
CA PRO A 169 -9.24 -27.10 -1.67
C PRO A 169 -8.24 -26.05 -1.14
N TYR A 170 -8.47 -24.76 -1.43
CA TYR A 170 -7.56 -23.66 -1.06
C TYR A 170 -8.28 -22.56 -0.28
N PRO A 171 -8.96 -22.87 0.86
CA PRO A 171 -9.82 -21.92 1.55
C PRO A 171 -9.07 -20.68 2.08
N GLN A 172 -7.77 -20.75 2.29
CA GLN A 172 -6.94 -19.64 2.74
C GLN A 172 -6.99 -18.44 1.77
N TYR A 173 -7.11 -18.67 0.47
CA TYR A 173 -7.11 -17.62 -0.53
C TYR A 173 -8.44 -16.87 -0.67
N ILE A 174 -9.55 -17.48 -0.25
CA ILE A 174 -10.88 -16.85 -0.29
C ILE A 174 -11.36 -16.35 1.07
N ARG A 175 -10.62 -16.64 2.15
CA ARG A 175 -10.92 -16.11 3.50
C ARG A 175 -10.39 -14.72 3.76
N CYS A 176 -9.55 -14.18 2.87
CA CYS A 176 -9.06 -12.80 2.96
C CYS A 176 -10.23 -11.81 3.03
N LYS A 177 -10.14 -10.81 3.92
CA LYS A 177 -11.12 -9.72 4.01
C LYS A 177 -10.76 -8.53 3.11
N ASP A 178 -9.56 -8.54 2.59
CA ASP A 178 -8.99 -7.58 1.65
C ASP A 178 -7.96 -8.32 0.78
N PHE A 179 -7.58 -7.71 -0.34
CA PHE A 179 -6.55 -8.22 -1.23
C PHE A 179 -5.35 -7.28 -1.22
N THR A 180 -4.70 -7.18 -0.06
CA THR A 180 -3.49 -6.40 0.16
C THR A 180 -2.31 -7.30 0.47
N VAL A 181 -1.12 -6.80 0.20
CA VAL A 181 0.16 -7.42 0.56
C VAL A 181 1.12 -6.35 1.05
N ALA A 182 2.01 -6.70 1.98
CA ALA A 182 2.95 -5.77 2.55
C ALA A 182 4.31 -6.42 2.81
N CYS A 183 5.36 -5.67 2.47
CA CYS A 183 6.75 -5.94 2.79
C CYS A 183 7.21 -4.88 3.80
N ARG A 184 7.47 -5.27 5.05
CA ARG A 184 8.04 -4.36 6.05
C ARG A 184 9.53 -4.20 5.81
N VAL A 185 10.00 -2.98 6.01
CA VAL A 185 11.41 -2.63 5.88
C VAL A 185 11.84 -1.80 7.08
N GLU A 186 13.08 -1.98 7.52
CA GLU A 186 13.66 -1.18 8.59
C GLU A 186 13.97 0.25 8.10
N ASP A 187 14.10 1.20 9.02
CA ASP A 187 14.36 2.61 8.68
C ASP A 187 15.67 2.76 7.90
N GLU A 188 16.70 1.94 8.21
CA GLU A 188 17.99 1.89 7.54
C GLU A 188 17.91 1.46 6.07
N PHE A 189 16.81 0.83 5.65
CA PHE A 189 16.58 0.50 4.24
C PHE A 189 16.74 1.72 3.36
N PHE A 190 16.25 2.87 3.78
CA PHE A 190 16.27 4.12 3.03
C PHE A 190 17.60 4.88 3.08
N SER A 191 18.54 4.46 3.93
CA SER A 191 19.90 4.99 3.98
C SER A 191 20.86 4.27 3.02
N ARG A 192 20.41 3.19 2.38
CA ARG A 192 21.21 2.42 1.43
C ARG A 192 21.30 3.13 0.07
N PRO A 193 22.44 3.09 -0.61
CA PRO A 193 22.59 3.74 -1.91
C PRO A 193 21.70 3.11 -3.00
N ASP A 194 21.31 1.85 -2.84
CA ASP A 194 20.50 1.05 -3.76
C ASP A 194 19.01 0.96 -3.34
N PHE A 195 18.54 1.80 -2.39
CA PHE A 195 17.18 1.68 -1.84
C PHE A 195 16.08 1.86 -2.92
N MET A 196 16.31 2.73 -3.88
CA MET A 196 15.33 2.99 -4.93
C MET A 196 15.14 1.75 -5.84
N GLU A 197 16.24 1.12 -6.24
CA GLU A 197 16.22 -0.13 -7.02
C GLU A 197 15.50 -1.24 -6.24
N ARG A 198 15.74 -1.34 -4.94
CA ARG A 198 15.07 -2.30 -4.07
C ARG A 198 13.57 -2.04 -3.94
N ILE A 199 13.14 -0.79 -3.87
CA ILE A 199 11.70 -0.45 -3.91
C ILE A 199 11.08 -0.99 -5.20
N ILE A 200 11.76 -0.79 -6.32
CA ILE A 200 11.26 -1.23 -7.63
C ILE A 200 11.23 -2.75 -7.73
N ASP A 201 12.23 -3.45 -7.20
CA ASP A 201 12.26 -4.92 -7.18
C ASP A 201 11.07 -5.48 -6.38
N VAL A 202 10.74 -4.89 -5.23
CA VAL A 202 9.54 -5.24 -4.45
C VAL A 202 8.27 -4.98 -5.26
N PHE A 203 8.13 -3.79 -5.84
CA PHE A 203 6.91 -3.40 -6.55
C PHE A 203 6.68 -4.17 -7.87
N ARG A 204 7.74 -4.62 -8.54
CA ARG A 204 7.62 -5.49 -9.71
C ARG A 204 6.90 -6.80 -9.38
N GLN A 205 7.10 -7.35 -8.18
CA GLN A 205 6.42 -8.57 -7.77
C GLN A 205 4.91 -8.36 -7.59
N LEU A 206 4.47 -7.12 -7.32
CA LEU A 206 3.04 -6.79 -7.19
C LEU A 206 2.29 -6.82 -8.52
N LYS A 207 2.94 -6.57 -9.65
CA LYS A 207 2.26 -6.31 -10.93
C LYS A 207 1.30 -7.43 -11.33
N ARG A 208 1.75 -8.68 -11.31
CA ARG A 208 0.90 -9.84 -11.66
C ARG A 208 -0.28 -10.01 -10.70
N PHE A 209 -0.07 -9.76 -9.41
CA PHE A 209 -1.13 -9.82 -8.40
C PHE A 209 -2.14 -8.68 -8.58
N ALA A 210 -1.65 -7.48 -8.87
CA ALA A 210 -2.49 -6.32 -9.15
C ALA A 210 -3.31 -6.53 -10.43
N ASP A 211 -2.71 -7.01 -11.50
CA ASP A 211 -3.41 -7.28 -12.76
C ASP A 211 -4.53 -8.31 -12.59
N PHE A 212 -4.23 -9.45 -11.96
CA PHE A 212 -5.23 -10.48 -11.68
C PHE A 212 -6.44 -9.93 -10.92
N THR A 213 -6.21 -9.07 -9.93
CA THR A 213 -7.26 -8.49 -9.11
C THR A 213 -8.01 -7.39 -9.87
N ASN A 214 -7.27 -6.54 -10.61
CA ASN A 214 -7.82 -5.41 -11.35
C ASN A 214 -8.69 -5.84 -12.52
N GLU A 215 -8.40 -6.96 -13.20
CA GLU A 215 -9.28 -7.52 -14.23
C GLU A 215 -10.71 -7.72 -13.72
N THR A 216 -10.86 -8.20 -12.48
CA THR A 216 -12.21 -8.33 -11.88
C THR A 216 -12.78 -6.97 -11.46
N ILE A 217 -11.95 -6.07 -10.94
CA ILE A 217 -12.40 -4.74 -10.49
C ILE A 217 -12.86 -3.90 -11.67
N ASP A 218 -12.24 -4.04 -12.85
CA ASP A 218 -12.62 -3.37 -14.10
C ASP A 218 -14.07 -3.63 -14.52
N GLU A 219 -14.66 -4.76 -14.10
CA GLU A 219 -16.07 -5.09 -14.36
C GLU A 219 -17.05 -4.23 -13.52
N PHE A 220 -16.56 -3.54 -12.47
CA PHE A 220 -17.37 -2.72 -11.56
C PHE A 220 -17.17 -1.21 -11.74
N GLU A 221 -16.11 -0.76 -12.39
CA GLU A 221 -15.73 0.63 -12.60
C GLU A 221 -15.67 0.99 -14.11
#